data_a1d00469153f9454a8822ba13fa68327
#
_entry.id   a1d00469153f9454a8822ba13fa68327
#
_cell.length_a   1.000
_cell.length_b   1.000
_cell.length_c   1.000
_cell.angle_alpha   90.00
_cell.angle_beta   90.00
_cell.angle_gamma   90.00
#
_symmetry.space_group_name_H-M   'P 1'
#
loop_
_entity.id
_entity.type
_entity.pdbx_description
1 polymer ?
#
loop_
_entity_poly.entity_id
_entity_poly.type
_entity_poly.pdbx_seq_one_letter_code
_entity_poly.pdbx_strand_id
1 'polypeptide(L)'
;MITDKLQMIEIRGIMSDKITLLYNVQNEVTVLPNKFIDEYMIKADGEYVKIYLLILRLQGMGLPVDVDHLADHLELTRKDVLRALSYWEKAGLLQATE
;
A
#
# COMPACT_ATOMS: atom_id res chain seq x y z
N MET A 1 11.32 -6.24 11.13
CA MET A 1 11.49 -6.86 11.36
C MET A 1 11.00 -7.86 11.41
N ILE A 2 10.64 -8.51 11.18
CA ILE A 2 10.40 -9.33 11.49
C ILE A 2 10.84 -10.24 11.07
N THR A 3 11.45 -10.76 11.09
CA THR A 3 12.22 -11.36 11.03
C THR A 3 12.49 -12.24 10.84
N ASP A 4 12.67 -12.98 10.68
CA ASP A 4 13.28 -13.80 10.98
C ASP A 4 13.38 -14.50 11.04
N LYS A 5 13.12 -15.19 10.95
CA LYS A 5 13.38 -15.87 11.49
C LYS A 5 13.44 -16.36 11.45
N LEU A 6 13.17 -16.73 11.11
CA LEU A 6 13.31 -17.16 11.71
C LEU A 6 13.63 -17.60 11.68
N GLN A 7 13.61 -18.02 11.52
CA GLN A 7 13.95 -18.38 12.05
C GLN A 7 14.06 -18.48 12.69
N MET A 8 13.75 -18.93 12.76
CA MET A 8 13.84 -18.72 13.69
C MET A 8 14.36 -18.43 14.17
N ILE A 9 14.42 -18.12 13.96
CA ILE A 9 14.83 -17.56 14.65
C ILE A 9 15.24 -17.17 14.91
N GLU A 10 15.23 -16.99 14.39
CA GLU A 10 15.58 -16.21 15.00
C GLU A 10 15.80 -15.23 14.90
N ILE A 11 15.36 -14.93 13.93
CA ILE A 11 15.66 -13.67 14.21
C ILE A 11 15.77 -13.31 15.47
N ARG A 12 16.61 -12.93 15.51
CA ARG A 12 16.75 -12.77 16.64
C ARG A 12 15.67 -12.58 17.41
N GLY A 13 15.45 -13.06 18.12
CA GLY A 13 14.52 -12.79 19.09
C GLY A 13 13.10 -13.14 18.85
N ILE A 14 12.77 -13.62 17.71
CA ILE A 14 11.40 -14.02 17.45
C ILE A 14 11.22 -15.45 17.88
N MET A 15 10.46 -15.61 18.97
CA MET A 15 10.27 -16.92 19.57
C MET A 15 8.86 -17.44 19.40
N SER A 16 7.98 -16.70 18.74
CA SER A 16 6.62 -17.16 18.55
C SER A 16 6.13 -16.70 17.18
N ASP A 17 5.05 -17.33 16.73
CA ASP A 17 4.44 -16.98 15.46
C ASP A 17 3.52 -15.77 15.56
N LYS A 18 3.37 -15.23 16.74
CA LYS A 18 2.48 -14.11 16.93
C LYS A 18 3.21 -12.80 16.67
N ILE A 19 2.52 -11.91 16.00
CA ILE A 19 3.10 -10.64 15.59
C ILE A 19 2.31 -9.50 16.19
N THR A 20 2.98 -8.60 16.85
CA THR A 20 2.38 -7.41 17.42
C THR A 20 3.05 -6.18 16.81
N LEU A 21 2.25 -5.27 16.30
CA LEU A 21 2.77 -4.03 15.78
C LEU A 21 3.08 -3.08 16.93
N LEU A 22 4.25 -2.48 16.87
CA LEU A 22 4.69 -1.57 17.92
C LEU A 22 4.33 -0.12 17.63
N TYR A 23 3.89 0.14 16.45
CA TYR A 23 3.61 1.49 16.02
C TYR A 23 2.26 1.95 16.58
N ASN A 24 2.29 3.05 17.32
CA ASN A 24 1.08 3.60 17.92
C ASN A 24 0.62 4.81 17.13
N VAL A 25 -0.47 4.67 16.41
CA VAL A 25 -0.99 5.76 15.60
C VAL A 25 -2.31 6.21 16.14
N GLN A 26 -2.37 7.41 16.62
CA GLN A 26 -3.62 7.94 17.16
C GLN A 26 -4.20 9.05 16.31
N ASN A 27 -3.34 9.86 15.71
CA ASN A 27 -3.80 11.04 15.01
C ASN A 27 -3.46 11.08 13.54
N GLU A 28 -2.50 10.27 13.12
CA GLU A 28 -2.03 10.31 11.74
C GLU A 28 -2.24 8.95 11.11
N VAL A 29 -3.43 8.75 10.61
CA VAL A 29 -3.78 7.45 10.04
C VAL A 29 -4.36 7.65 8.65
N THR A 30 -4.20 6.61 7.85
CA THR A 30 -4.88 6.51 6.57
C THR A 30 -5.89 5.38 6.70
N VAL A 31 -7.15 5.68 6.47
CA VAL A 31 -8.21 4.68 6.64
C VAL A 31 -8.29 3.82 5.39
N LEU A 32 -8.31 2.53 5.59
CA LEU A 32 -8.39 1.56 4.51
C LEU A 32 -9.54 0.60 4.79
N PRO A 33 -10.52 0.49 3.89
CA PRO A 33 -11.63 -0.44 4.13
C PRO A 33 -11.13 -1.88 4.23
N ASN A 34 -11.70 -2.63 5.15
CA ASN A 34 -11.33 -4.03 5.28
C ASN A 34 -11.63 -4.82 4.01
N LYS A 35 -12.65 -4.44 3.29
CA LYS A 35 -12.99 -5.11 2.03
C LYS A 35 -11.82 -5.04 1.05
N PHE A 36 -11.10 -3.91 1.03
CA PHE A 36 -9.94 -3.80 0.17
C PHE A 36 -8.91 -4.86 0.52
N ILE A 37 -8.62 -4.99 1.81
CA ILE A 37 -7.63 -5.97 2.27
C ILE A 37 -8.08 -7.39 1.95
N ASP A 38 -9.34 -7.69 2.22
CA ASP A 38 -9.83 -9.04 2.13
C ASP A 38 -10.07 -9.51 0.69
N GLU A 39 -10.49 -8.61 -0.18
CA GLU A 39 -10.94 -9.00 -1.51
C GLU A 39 -10.09 -8.48 -2.65
N TYR A 40 -9.50 -7.30 -2.51
CA TYR A 40 -8.78 -6.68 -3.62
C TYR A 40 -7.27 -6.85 -3.51
N MET A 41 -6.74 -6.64 -2.31
CA MET A 41 -5.32 -6.70 -2.11
C MET A 41 -4.74 -8.09 -2.41
N ILE A 42 -5.45 -9.12 -2.03
CA ILE A 42 -4.96 -10.49 -2.12
C ILE A 42 -4.64 -10.87 -3.56
N LYS A 43 -5.43 -10.38 -4.51
CA LYS A 43 -5.25 -10.74 -5.92
C LYS A 43 -4.32 -9.81 -6.67
N ALA A 44 -3.97 -8.69 -6.08
CA ALA A 44 -3.27 -7.65 -6.80
C ALA A 44 -1.76 -7.77 -6.65
N ASP A 45 -1.07 -7.25 -7.65
CA ASP A 45 0.38 -7.09 -7.59
C ASP A 45 0.71 -6.15 -6.44
N GLY A 46 1.76 -6.48 -5.67
CA GLY A 46 2.16 -5.65 -4.54
C GLY A 46 2.49 -4.21 -4.91
N GLU A 47 3.07 -4.01 -6.08
CA GLU A 47 3.35 -2.67 -6.55
C GLU A 47 2.07 -1.88 -6.75
N TYR A 48 1.03 -2.53 -7.25
CA TYR A 48 -0.27 -1.88 -7.43
C TYR A 48 -0.89 -1.50 -6.09
N VAL A 49 -0.75 -2.37 -5.10
CA VAL A 49 -1.25 -2.09 -3.75
C VAL A 49 -0.54 -0.88 -3.17
N LYS A 50 0.77 -0.84 -3.34
CA LYS A 50 1.57 0.29 -2.84
C LYS A 50 1.09 1.61 -3.44
N ILE A 51 0.82 1.60 -4.74
CA ILE A 51 0.33 2.80 -5.42
C ILE A 51 -1.03 3.21 -4.87
N TYR A 52 -1.90 2.25 -4.66
CA TYR A 52 -3.23 2.55 -4.14
C TYR A 52 -3.15 3.19 -2.75
N LEU A 53 -2.30 2.64 -1.89
CA LEU A 53 -2.14 3.17 -0.54
C LEU A 53 -1.59 4.60 -0.57
N LEU A 54 -0.66 4.87 -1.46
CA LEU A 54 -0.13 6.23 -1.57
C LEU A 54 -1.18 7.21 -2.04
N ILE A 55 -2.03 6.79 -2.99
CA ILE A 55 -3.14 7.63 -3.45
C ILE A 55 -4.05 7.98 -2.28
N LEU A 56 -4.40 6.99 -1.47
CA LEU A 56 -5.25 7.25 -0.31
C LEU A 56 -4.60 8.25 0.63
N ARG A 57 -3.31 8.11 0.86
CA ARG A 57 -2.61 9.01 1.75
C ARG A 57 -2.61 10.43 1.24
N LEU A 58 -2.30 10.60 -0.05
CA LEU A 58 -2.22 11.93 -0.64
C LEU A 58 -3.57 12.61 -0.69
N GLN A 59 -4.62 11.87 -1.06
CA GLN A 59 -5.96 12.43 -1.07
C GLN A 59 -6.42 12.81 0.31
N GLY A 60 -6.03 12.02 1.31
CA GLY A 60 -6.38 12.33 2.69
C GLY A 60 -5.76 13.63 3.17
N MET A 61 -4.65 14.03 2.57
CA MET A 61 -4.01 15.29 2.89
C MET A 61 -4.53 16.45 2.03
N GLY A 62 -5.44 16.17 1.11
CA GLY A 62 -5.92 17.19 0.20
C GLY A 62 -4.93 17.58 -0.87
N LEU A 63 -3.93 16.74 -1.10
CA LEU A 63 -2.91 17.01 -2.10
C LEU A 63 -3.33 16.46 -3.45
N PRO A 64 -2.86 17.09 -4.54
CA PRO A 64 -3.16 16.55 -5.87
C PRO A 64 -2.47 15.21 -6.07
N VAL A 65 -3.12 14.37 -6.85
CA VAL A 65 -2.59 13.06 -7.18
C VAL A 65 -2.49 12.97 -8.68
N ASP A 66 -1.28 12.84 -9.19
CA ASP A 66 -1.09 12.66 -10.62
C ASP A 66 -0.01 11.62 -10.87
N VAL A 67 0.08 11.21 -12.13
CA VAL A 67 0.95 10.10 -12.51
C VAL A 67 2.42 10.40 -12.22
N ASP A 68 2.86 11.60 -12.56
CA ASP A 68 4.27 11.92 -12.40
C ASP A 68 4.67 12.02 -10.93
N HIS A 69 3.79 12.54 -10.10
CA HIS A 69 4.06 12.64 -8.67
C HIS A 69 4.17 11.24 -8.06
N LEU A 70 3.27 10.35 -8.45
CA LEU A 70 3.31 8.97 -7.95
C LEU A 70 4.58 8.27 -8.42
N ALA A 71 4.95 8.45 -9.67
CA ALA A 71 6.14 7.82 -10.22
C ALA A 71 7.39 8.28 -9.49
N ASP A 72 7.51 9.60 -9.27
CA ASP A 72 8.67 10.13 -8.56
C ASP A 72 8.74 9.63 -7.14
N HIS A 73 7.60 9.64 -6.46
CA HIS A 73 7.54 9.26 -5.05
C HIS A 73 7.96 7.82 -4.82
N LEU A 74 7.57 6.94 -5.74
CA LEU A 74 7.79 5.52 -5.59
C LEU A 74 8.97 5.02 -6.42
N GLU A 75 9.64 5.91 -7.13
CA GLU A 75 10.77 5.55 -7.98
C GLU A 75 10.37 4.53 -9.03
N LEU A 76 9.23 4.80 -9.64
CA LEU A 76 8.69 3.97 -10.71
C LEU A 76 8.65 4.76 -12.00
N THR A 77 8.47 4.05 -13.10
CA THR A 77 8.27 4.74 -14.37
C THR A 77 6.81 5.18 -14.48
N ARG A 78 6.60 6.16 -15.34
CA ARG A 78 5.24 6.60 -15.62
C ARG A 78 4.38 5.45 -16.13
N LYS A 79 4.98 4.58 -16.94
CA LYS A 79 4.28 3.43 -17.50
C LYS A 79 3.81 2.46 -16.41
N ASP A 80 4.65 2.25 -15.42
CA ASP A 80 4.30 1.37 -14.30
C ASP A 80 3.11 1.92 -13.53
N VAL A 81 3.10 3.22 -13.30
CA VAL A 81 2.01 3.85 -12.59
C VAL A 81 0.72 3.76 -13.39
N LEU A 82 0.81 4.01 -14.69
CA LEU A 82 -0.38 3.94 -15.54
C LEU A 82 -0.99 2.53 -15.55
N ARG A 83 -0.16 1.51 -15.54
CA ARG A 83 -0.66 0.14 -15.45
C ARG A 83 -1.42 -0.09 -14.17
N ALA A 84 -0.88 0.38 -13.06
CA ALA A 84 -1.54 0.23 -11.76
C ALA A 84 -2.87 0.95 -11.72
N LEU A 85 -2.89 2.18 -12.24
CA LEU A 85 -4.12 2.96 -12.26
C LEU A 85 -5.19 2.30 -13.13
N SER A 86 -4.77 1.74 -14.25
CA SER A 86 -5.69 1.02 -15.12
C SER A 86 -6.27 -0.19 -14.42
N TYR A 87 -5.44 -0.90 -13.68
CA TYR A 87 -5.89 -2.07 -12.92
C TYR A 87 -6.96 -1.68 -11.89
N TRP A 88 -6.69 -0.64 -11.11
CA TRP A 88 -7.64 -0.21 -10.09
C TRP A 88 -8.89 0.40 -10.66
N GLU A 89 -8.78 1.06 -11.81
CA GLU A 89 -9.95 1.60 -12.47
C GLU A 89 -10.86 0.48 -12.94
N LYS A 90 -10.29 -0.57 -13.51
CA LYS A 90 -11.07 -1.72 -13.95
C LYS A 90 -11.67 -2.47 -12.78
N ALA A 91 -11.04 -2.43 -11.64
CA ALA A 91 -11.60 -3.03 -10.43
C ALA A 91 -12.71 -2.18 -9.82
N GLY A 92 -12.90 -0.97 -10.32
CA GLY A 92 -13.96 -0.10 -9.83
C GLY A 92 -13.58 0.70 -8.60
N LEU A 93 -12.30 0.79 -8.28
CA LEU A 93 -11.86 1.43 -7.05
C LEU A 93 -11.37 2.85 -7.24
N LEU A 94 -11.17 3.27 -8.48
CA LEU A 94 -10.83 4.66 -8.74
C LEU A 94 -11.33 5.05 -10.11
N GLN A 95 -11.35 6.34 -10.34
CA GLN A 95 -11.81 6.89 -11.59
C GLN A 95 -10.84 7.99 -12.01
N ALA A 96 -10.36 7.92 -13.24
CA ALA A 96 -9.51 8.95 -13.77
C ALA A 96 -10.35 10.17 -14.10
N THR A 97 -9.87 11.34 -13.70
CA THR A 97 -10.53 12.59 -13.99
C THR A 97 -9.56 13.52 -14.69
N GLU A 98 -10.10 14.48 -15.39
CA GLU A 98 -9.28 15.46 -16.09
C GLU A 98 -9.42 16.84 -15.55
#